data_39892140ea21d2ceb8e2246c3bb5fb5c
#
_entry.id   39892140ea21d2ceb8e2246c3bb5fb5c
#
_cell.length_a   1.000
_cell.length_b   1.000
_cell.length_c   1.000
_cell.angle_alpha   90.00
_cell.angle_beta   90.00
_cell.angle_gamma   90.00
#
_symmetry.space_group_name_H-M   'P 1'
#
loop_
_entity.id
_entity.type
_entity.pdbx_description
1 polymer ?
#
loop_
_entity_poly.entity_id
_entity_poly.type
_entity_poly.pdbx_seq_one_letter_code
_entity_poly.pdbx_strand_id
1 'polypeptide(L)'
;MSTQKLLVLFPGIGYTCGTGLLAAGAARGQAAGYTVLPLAYSAQTAAQRADLDAAARTAQADVGAQLAAVDWGAYTDIVFLSKSLGTVVAALSLRQLGVAARSLYLTPLAGALAAVRPGDTVLGMVSGGADSYIDWHLVRDFCAGQNLPFLLVPGAGHRLTIPDDAAASEEYARKILEMLALF
;
A
#
# COMPACT_ATOMS: atom_id res chain seq x y z
N MET A 1 -12.56 25.08 11.39
CA MET A 1 -12.44 24.55 10.02
C MET A 1 -12.57 23.04 10.13
N SER A 2 -13.45 22.40 9.33
CA SER A 2 -13.57 20.94 9.32
C SER A 2 -12.27 20.36 8.76
N THR A 3 -11.59 19.52 9.54
CA THR A 3 -10.38 18.82 9.09
C THR A 3 -10.80 17.73 8.11
N GLN A 4 -10.49 17.88 6.83
CA GLN A 4 -10.75 16.85 5.84
C GLN A 4 -9.62 15.81 5.86
N LYS A 5 -9.98 14.54 5.74
CA LYS A 5 -9.06 13.41 5.77
C LYS A 5 -9.18 12.61 4.48
N LEU A 6 -8.06 12.13 3.93
CA LEU A 6 -8.03 11.40 2.68
C LEU A 6 -7.31 10.06 2.84
N LEU A 7 -7.95 8.99 2.42
CA LEU A 7 -7.33 7.67 2.28
C LEU A 7 -7.23 7.32 0.79
N VAL A 8 -6.01 7.23 0.27
CA VAL A 8 -5.75 6.85 -1.12
C VAL A 8 -5.35 5.38 -1.18
N LEU A 9 -6.00 4.62 -2.05
CA LEU A 9 -5.77 3.19 -2.22
C LEU A 9 -5.02 2.90 -3.51
N PHE A 10 -3.86 2.26 -3.40
CA PHE A 10 -3.02 1.89 -4.53
C PHE A 10 -3.08 0.36 -4.74
N PRO A 11 -3.79 -0.11 -5.77
CA PRO A 11 -3.99 -1.55 -5.99
C PRO A 11 -2.72 -2.25 -6.51
N GLY A 12 -2.76 -3.59 -6.51
CA GLY A 12 -1.75 -4.42 -7.16
C GLY A 12 -2.19 -4.90 -8.55
N ILE A 13 -1.36 -5.67 -9.22
CA ILE A 13 -1.76 -6.36 -10.45
C ILE A 13 -2.77 -7.45 -10.11
N GLY A 14 -3.96 -7.40 -10.71
CA GLY A 14 -5.03 -8.37 -10.43
C GLY A 14 -5.58 -8.33 -9.01
N TYR A 15 -5.33 -7.23 -8.28
CA TYR A 15 -5.82 -6.99 -6.92
C TYR A 15 -6.39 -5.57 -6.85
N THR A 16 -7.70 -5.46 -7.04
CA THR A 16 -8.38 -4.15 -7.10
C THR A 16 -8.60 -3.55 -5.72
N CYS A 17 -8.91 -2.26 -5.66
CA CYS A 17 -9.28 -1.57 -4.41
C CYS A 17 -10.57 -2.13 -3.78
N GLY A 18 -11.41 -2.83 -4.55
CA GLY A 18 -12.64 -3.48 -4.07
C GLY A 18 -12.43 -4.88 -3.48
N THR A 19 -11.20 -5.34 -3.27
CA THR A 19 -10.93 -6.71 -2.79
C THR A 19 -10.05 -6.72 -1.54
N GLY A 20 -10.26 -7.72 -0.68
CA GLY A 20 -9.42 -8.07 0.47
C GLY A 20 -9.07 -6.89 1.37
N LEU A 21 -7.80 -6.76 1.71
CA LEU A 21 -7.32 -5.74 2.67
C LEU A 21 -7.51 -4.29 2.19
N LEU A 22 -7.51 -4.03 0.86
CA LEU A 22 -7.78 -2.69 0.37
C LEU A 22 -9.26 -2.32 0.56
N ALA A 23 -10.19 -3.23 0.26
CA ALA A 23 -11.61 -3.01 0.50
C ALA A 23 -11.92 -2.85 2.00
N ALA A 24 -11.32 -3.68 2.84
CA ALA A 24 -11.46 -3.58 4.29
C ALA A 24 -10.87 -2.26 4.84
N GLY A 25 -9.72 -1.82 4.31
CA GLY A 25 -9.13 -0.52 4.61
C GLY A 25 -10.01 0.64 4.19
N ALA A 26 -10.64 0.55 3.00
CA ALA A 26 -11.62 1.53 2.53
C ALA A 26 -12.80 1.67 3.49
N ALA A 27 -13.42 0.55 3.89
CA ALA A 27 -14.54 0.55 4.83
C ALA A 27 -14.15 1.15 6.18
N ARG A 28 -12.96 0.80 6.69
CA ARG A 28 -12.42 1.37 7.94
C ARG A 28 -12.17 2.87 7.81
N GLY A 29 -11.61 3.31 6.68
CA GLY A 29 -11.39 4.73 6.39
C GLY A 29 -12.69 5.51 6.37
N GLN A 30 -13.70 5.03 5.67
CA GLN A 30 -15.03 5.64 5.64
C GLN A 30 -15.65 5.73 7.03
N ALA A 31 -15.57 4.67 7.83
CA ALA A 31 -16.06 4.68 9.21
C ALA A 31 -15.33 5.67 10.11
N ALA A 32 -14.05 5.98 9.83
CA ALA A 32 -13.24 6.97 10.52
C ALA A 32 -13.36 8.40 9.92
N GLY A 33 -14.27 8.62 8.95
CA GLY A 33 -14.53 9.92 8.35
C GLY A 33 -13.54 10.36 7.27
N TYR A 34 -12.80 9.41 6.67
CA TYR A 34 -11.94 9.70 5.52
C TYR A 34 -12.74 9.69 4.21
N THR A 35 -12.47 10.65 3.35
CA THR A 35 -12.76 10.50 1.93
C THR A 35 -11.85 9.39 1.39
N VAL A 36 -12.41 8.41 0.67
CA VAL A 36 -11.63 7.31 0.11
C VAL A 36 -11.46 7.50 -1.38
N LEU A 37 -10.22 7.53 -1.86
CA LEU A 37 -9.87 7.61 -3.27
C LEU A 37 -9.28 6.26 -3.73
N PRO A 38 -10.08 5.39 -4.35
CA PRO A 38 -9.57 4.18 -4.96
C PRO A 38 -8.95 4.51 -6.32
N LEU A 39 -7.67 4.22 -6.50
CA LEU A 39 -7.00 4.37 -7.79
C LEU A 39 -7.23 3.14 -8.68
N ALA A 40 -7.17 3.35 -9.97
CA ALA A 40 -7.27 2.30 -10.97
C ALA A 40 -6.13 2.39 -11.99
N TYR A 41 -5.66 1.24 -12.44
CA TYR A 41 -4.65 1.12 -13.50
C TYR A 41 -5.26 0.47 -14.73
N SER A 42 -4.70 0.77 -15.91
CA SER A 42 -4.97 0.03 -17.13
C SER A 42 -4.63 -1.45 -16.96
N ALA A 43 -5.30 -2.31 -17.71
CA ALA A 43 -5.00 -3.73 -17.70
C ALA A 43 -3.54 -3.97 -18.13
N GLN A 44 -2.77 -4.64 -17.25
CA GLN A 44 -1.39 -4.99 -17.53
C GLN A 44 -1.32 -6.14 -18.54
N THR A 45 -0.51 -5.99 -19.57
CA THR A 45 -0.19 -7.08 -20.52
C THR A 45 0.61 -8.19 -19.82
N ALA A 46 0.69 -9.37 -20.43
CA ALA A 46 1.52 -10.46 -19.92
C ALA A 46 3.01 -10.05 -19.84
N ALA A 47 3.51 -9.30 -20.82
CA ALA A 47 4.89 -8.79 -20.85
C ALA A 47 5.14 -7.79 -19.70
N GLN A 48 4.22 -6.86 -19.43
CA GLN A 48 4.34 -5.93 -18.31
C GLN A 48 4.27 -6.62 -16.95
N ARG A 49 3.47 -7.69 -16.82
CA ARG A 49 3.46 -8.50 -15.59
C ARG A 49 4.75 -9.26 -15.35
N ALA A 50 5.48 -9.61 -16.41
CA ALA A 50 6.80 -10.23 -16.32
C ALA A 50 7.92 -9.21 -16.00
N ASP A 51 7.70 -7.92 -16.30
CA ASP A 51 8.60 -6.80 -16.00
C ASP A 51 7.89 -5.83 -15.04
N LEU A 52 8.16 -5.98 -13.74
CA LEU A 52 7.52 -5.19 -12.69
C LEU A 52 7.88 -3.70 -12.79
N ASP A 53 9.05 -3.36 -13.31
CA ASP A 53 9.44 -1.96 -13.50
C ASP A 53 8.65 -1.32 -14.65
N ALA A 54 8.45 -2.05 -15.74
CA ALA A 54 7.58 -1.59 -16.84
C ALA A 54 6.12 -1.46 -16.36
N ALA A 55 5.63 -2.42 -15.58
CA ALA A 55 4.31 -2.36 -14.99
C ALA A 55 4.14 -1.15 -14.05
N ALA A 56 5.15 -0.85 -13.23
CA ALA A 56 5.14 0.30 -12.32
C ALA A 56 5.12 1.63 -13.09
N ARG A 57 5.91 1.76 -14.16
CA ARG A 57 5.90 2.97 -15.01
C ARG A 57 4.53 3.20 -15.65
N THR A 58 3.90 2.15 -16.17
CA THR A 58 2.56 2.25 -16.78
C THR A 58 1.53 2.64 -15.71
N ALA A 59 1.52 1.96 -14.57
CA ALA A 59 0.60 2.28 -13.49
C ALA A 59 0.83 3.70 -12.94
N GLN A 60 2.08 4.17 -12.87
CA GLN A 60 2.41 5.54 -12.46
C GLN A 60 1.83 6.58 -13.43
N ALA A 61 1.89 6.32 -14.73
CA ALA A 61 1.29 7.20 -15.73
C ALA A 61 -0.25 7.22 -15.60
N ASP A 62 -0.88 6.06 -15.39
CA ASP A 62 -2.33 5.94 -15.23
C ASP A 62 -2.87 6.72 -14.00
N VAL A 63 -2.13 6.74 -12.90
CA VAL A 63 -2.58 7.46 -11.71
C VAL A 63 -2.30 8.96 -11.75
N GLY A 64 -1.41 9.40 -12.63
CA GLY A 64 -1.01 10.80 -12.72
C GLY A 64 -2.20 11.74 -12.86
N ALA A 65 -3.14 11.46 -13.77
CA ALA A 65 -4.36 12.26 -13.96
C ALA A 65 -5.32 12.16 -12.75
N GLN A 66 -5.45 10.97 -12.15
CA GLN A 66 -6.31 10.75 -10.99
C GLN A 66 -5.80 11.53 -9.77
N LEU A 67 -4.49 11.56 -9.54
CA LEU A 67 -3.86 12.28 -8.44
C LEU A 67 -3.79 13.79 -8.70
N ALA A 68 -3.64 14.22 -9.95
CA ALA A 68 -3.64 15.65 -10.32
C ALA A 68 -5.01 16.33 -10.10
N ALA A 69 -6.10 15.56 -10.08
CA ALA A 69 -7.45 16.06 -9.83
C ALA A 69 -7.73 16.31 -8.32
N VAL A 70 -6.82 15.92 -7.42
CA VAL A 70 -6.99 16.06 -5.97
C VAL A 70 -6.51 17.44 -5.51
N ASP A 71 -7.35 18.18 -4.82
CA ASP A 71 -6.92 19.36 -4.05
C ASP A 71 -6.26 18.91 -2.73
N TRP A 72 -4.95 18.63 -2.80
CA TRP A 72 -4.17 18.15 -1.67
C TRP A 72 -4.18 19.10 -0.48
N GLY A 73 -4.31 20.41 -0.73
CA GLY A 73 -4.34 21.44 0.30
C GLY A 73 -5.61 21.43 1.16
N ALA A 74 -6.68 20.77 0.67
CA ALA A 74 -7.92 20.63 1.42
C ALA A 74 -7.82 19.60 2.56
N TYR A 75 -6.82 18.73 2.56
CA TYR A 75 -6.70 17.63 3.51
C TYR A 75 -5.59 17.87 4.53
N THR A 76 -5.91 17.65 5.80
CA THR A 76 -4.98 17.79 6.93
C THR A 76 -4.39 16.45 7.37
N ASP A 77 -5.02 15.35 6.97
CA ASP A 77 -4.52 13.99 7.21
C ASP A 77 -4.69 13.16 5.94
N ILE A 78 -3.55 12.70 5.41
CA ILE A 78 -3.49 11.92 4.17
C ILE A 78 -2.84 10.58 4.48
N VAL A 79 -3.53 9.49 4.13
CA VAL A 79 -3.03 8.13 4.31
C VAL A 79 -2.99 7.41 2.96
N PHE A 80 -1.88 6.76 2.66
CA PHE A 80 -1.70 5.89 1.50
C PHE A 80 -1.72 4.44 1.97
N LEU A 81 -2.69 3.67 1.50
CA LEU A 81 -2.72 2.22 1.66
C LEU A 81 -2.44 1.55 0.33
N SER A 82 -1.37 0.79 0.27
CA SER A 82 -0.86 0.25 -0.98
C SER A 82 -0.57 -1.25 -0.91
N LYS A 83 -0.72 -1.95 -2.05
CA LYS A 83 -0.53 -3.40 -2.15
C LYS A 83 0.32 -3.76 -3.37
N SER A 84 1.35 -4.61 -3.17
CA SER A 84 2.14 -5.18 -4.28
C SER A 84 2.71 -4.10 -5.21
N LEU A 85 2.40 -4.13 -6.52
CA LEU A 85 2.80 -3.07 -7.47
C LEU A 85 2.40 -1.68 -6.97
N GLY A 86 1.23 -1.56 -6.35
CA GLY A 86 0.76 -0.30 -5.77
C GLY A 86 1.70 0.29 -4.73
N THR A 87 2.55 -0.52 -4.09
CA THR A 87 3.55 0.00 -3.13
C THR A 87 4.64 0.81 -3.82
N VAL A 88 5.05 0.39 -5.01
CA VAL A 88 6.01 1.14 -5.84
C VAL A 88 5.37 2.44 -6.32
N VAL A 89 4.15 2.34 -6.87
CA VAL A 89 3.41 3.50 -7.37
C VAL A 89 3.15 4.52 -6.27
N ALA A 90 2.75 4.08 -5.07
CA ALA A 90 2.52 4.96 -3.91
C ALA A 90 3.79 5.70 -3.48
N ALA A 91 4.91 4.98 -3.35
CA ALA A 91 6.19 5.57 -2.96
C ALA A 91 6.69 6.60 -3.99
N LEU A 92 6.57 6.30 -5.30
CA LEU A 92 6.92 7.23 -6.37
C LEU A 92 5.98 8.43 -6.41
N SER A 93 4.65 8.22 -6.23
CA SER A 93 3.66 9.30 -6.19
C SER A 93 3.94 10.26 -5.05
N LEU A 94 4.32 9.75 -3.88
CA LEU A 94 4.68 10.58 -2.74
C LEU A 94 5.82 11.53 -3.07
N ARG A 95 6.83 11.04 -3.83
CA ARG A 95 7.96 11.88 -4.30
C ARG A 95 7.52 12.96 -5.28
N GLN A 96 6.62 12.63 -6.20
CA GLN A 96 6.16 13.56 -7.24
C GLN A 96 5.23 14.64 -6.68
N LEU A 97 4.35 14.25 -5.76
CA LEU A 97 3.35 15.16 -5.18
C LEU A 97 3.95 16.11 -4.13
N GLY A 98 5.01 15.69 -3.45
CA GLY A 98 5.61 16.48 -2.36
C GLY A 98 4.66 16.69 -1.18
N VAL A 99 3.64 15.84 -1.02
CA VAL A 99 2.68 15.91 0.08
C VAL A 99 3.15 15.12 1.29
N ALA A 100 2.78 15.56 2.48
CA ALA A 100 2.99 14.79 3.70
C ALA A 100 1.85 13.77 3.83
N ALA A 101 2.17 12.49 3.60
CA ALA A 101 1.23 11.40 3.79
C ALA A 101 1.85 10.30 4.66
N ARG A 102 0.99 9.63 5.43
CA ARG A 102 1.35 8.43 6.19
C ARG A 102 1.09 7.20 5.32
N SER A 103 2.04 6.28 5.20
CA SER A 103 1.96 5.18 4.23
C SER A 103 2.01 3.81 4.90
N LEU A 104 1.08 2.92 4.54
CA LEU A 104 1.10 1.50 4.88
C LEU A 104 1.33 0.67 3.61
N TYR A 105 2.40 -0.11 3.61
CA TYR A 105 2.82 -0.92 2.47
C TYR A 105 2.53 -2.40 2.72
N LEU A 106 1.63 -2.99 1.93
CA LEU A 106 1.29 -4.41 2.00
C LEU A 106 2.04 -5.17 0.90
N THR A 107 2.80 -6.18 1.28
CA THR A 107 3.66 -6.97 0.38
C THR A 107 4.47 -6.07 -0.57
N PRO A 108 5.33 -5.19 0.00
CA PRO A 108 6.09 -4.26 -0.81
C PRO A 108 7.00 -4.99 -1.78
N LEU A 109 7.21 -4.41 -2.96
CA LEU A 109 8.19 -4.87 -3.93
C LEU A 109 9.52 -4.13 -3.76
N ALA A 110 10.60 -4.65 -4.34
CA ALA A 110 11.93 -4.06 -4.24
C ALA A 110 11.97 -2.58 -4.67
N GLY A 111 11.23 -2.22 -5.71
CA GLY A 111 11.11 -0.82 -6.17
C GLY A 111 10.49 0.12 -5.13
N ALA A 112 9.62 -0.36 -4.23
CA ALA A 112 9.07 0.43 -3.14
C ALA A 112 10.15 0.70 -2.07
N LEU A 113 10.94 -0.32 -1.70
CA LEU A 113 12.05 -0.14 -0.76
C LEU A 113 13.08 0.86 -1.28
N ALA A 114 13.38 0.82 -2.59
CA ALA A 114 14.29 1.78 -3.22
C ALA A 114 13.75 3.22 -3.26
N ALA A 115 12.42 3.40 -3.28
CA ALA A 115 11.77 4.71 -3.37
C ALA A 115 11.46 5.36 -2.01
N VAL A 116 11.27 4.56 -0.96
CA VAL A 116 11.07 5.07 0.43
C VAL A 116 12.37 5.68 0.94
N ARG A 117 12.27 6.84 1.59
CA ARG A 117 13.43 7.61 2.07
C ARG A 117 13.37 7.84 3.57
N PRO A 118 14.52 8.08 4.21
CA PRO A 118 14.55 8.58 5.57
C PRO A 118 13.72 9.87 5.70
N GLY A 119 12.84 9.90 6.70
CA GLY A 119 11.92 11.01 6.94
C GLY A 119 10.51 10.80 6.36
N ASP A 120 10.28 9.78 5.54
CA ASP A 120 8.91 9.40 5.16
C ASP A 120 8.16 8.84 6.37
N THR A 121 6.89 9.23 6.51
CA THR A 121 6.04 8.70 7.57
C THR A 121 5.47 7.36 7.15
N VAL A 122 6.16 6.28 7.50
CA VAL A 122 5.73 4.90 7.22
C VAL A 122 5.04 4.32 8.44
N LEU A 123 3.76 4.00 8.30
CA LEU A 123 2.96 3.33 9.34
C LEU A 123 3.40 1.89 9.55
N GLY A 124 3.93 1.28 8.50
CA GLY A 124 4.53 -0.04 8.54
C GLY A 124 4.66 -0.69 7.17
N MET A 125 5.40 -1.80 7.15
CA MET A 125 5.49 -2.71 6.01
C MET A 125 5.05 -4.10 6.45
N VAL A 126 4.25 -4.76 5.64
CA VAL A 126 3.69 -6.09 5.93
C VAL A 126 4.12 -7.06 4.86
N SER A 127 4.71 -8.20 5.24
CA SER A 127 5.10 -9.27 4.31
C SER A 127 4.52 -10.60 4.72
N GLY A 128 4.22 -11.44 3.74
CA GLY A 128 3.93 -12.85 3.95
C GLY A 128 5.23 -13.67 4.07
N GLY A 129 5.25 -14.65 4.99
CA GLY A 129 6.43 -15.50 5.19
C GLY A 129 6.71 -16.45 4.02
N ALA A 130 5.70 -16.71 3.16
CA ALA A 130 5.81 -17.51 1.95
C ALA A 130 5.58 -16.66 0.68
N ASP A 131 5.84 -15.35 0.74
CA ASP A 131 5.75 -14.47 -0.43
C ASP A 131 6.85 -14.82 -1.44
N SER A 132 6.47 -15.07 -2.70
CA SER A 132 7.39 -15.45 -3.77
C SER A 132 7.92 -14.27 -4.59
N TYR A 133 7.42 -13.05 -4.36
CA TYR A 133 7.83 -11.86 -5.11
C TYR A 133 9.01 -11.13 -4.47
N ILE A 134 9.17 -11.25 -3.16
CA ILE A 134 10.29 -10.68 -2.42
C ILE A 134 10.58 -11.53 -1.19
N ASP A 135 11.85 -11.72 -0.88
CA ASP A 135 12.24 -12.31 0.41
C ASP A 135 11.89 -11.33 1.54
N TRP A 136 11.02 -11.77 2.45
CA TRP A 136 10.57 -10.94 3.58
C TRP A 136 11.71 -10.51 4.51
N HIS A 137 12.85 -11.24 4.53
CA HIS A 137 14.03 -10.83 5.29
C HIS A 137 14.57 -9.48 4.79
N LEU A 138 14.55 -9.24 3.46
CA LEU A 138 14.98 -7.96 2.88
C LEU A 138 14.07 -6.81 3.36
N VAL A 139 12.74 -7.05 3.44
CA VAL A 139 11.80 -6.04 3.94
C VAL A 139 12.02 -5.79 5.43
N ARG A 140 12.20 -6.85 6.22
CA ARG A 140 12.50 -6.74 7.66
C ARG A 140 13.77 -5.94 7.91
N ASP A 141 14.85 -6.29 7.20
CA ASP A 141 16.17 -5.67 7.41
C ASP A 141 16.17 -4.20 6.95
N PHE A 142 15.44 -3.90 5.86
CA PHE A 142 15.18 -2.53 5.45
C PHE A 142 14.44 -1.73 6.53
N CYS A 143 13.36 -2.29 7.08
CA CYS A 143 12.60 -1.65 8.15
C CYS A 143 13.46 -1.45 9.42
N ALA A 144 14.22 -2.46 9.81
CA ALA A 144 15.12 -2.38 10.97
C ALA A 144 16.18 -1.30 10.79
N GLY A 145 16.78 -1.19 9.58
CA GLY A 145 17.79 -0.18 9.26
C GLY A 145 17.26 1.26 9.30
N GLN A 146 15.96 1.47 9.16
CA GLN A 146 15.32 2.79 9.19
C GLN A 146 14.39 2.98 10.40
N ASN A 147 14.39 2.04 11.34
CA ASN A 147 13.49 2.05 12.52
C ASN A 147 12.00 2.19 12.15
N LEU A 148 11.57 1.45 11.12
CA LEU A 148 10.18 1.41 10.65
C LEU A 148 9.45 0.19 11.20
N PRO A 149 8.13 0.28 11.47
CA PRO A 149 7.33 -0.87 11.87
C PRO A 149 7.29 -1.95 10.77
N PHE A 150 7.47 -3.21 11.18
CA PHE A 150 7.38 -4.37 10.30
C PHE A 150 6.46 -5.44 10.89
N LEU A 151 5.58 -6.00 10.08
CA LEU A 151 4.72 -7.13 10.46
C LEU A 151 4.94 -8.29 9.49
N LEU A 152 5.38 -9.43 10.00
CA LEU A 152 5.40 -10.70 9.28
C LEU A 152 4.07 -11.44 9.49
N VAL A 153 3.50 -11.95 8.41
CA VAL A 153 2.38 -12.91 8.45
C VAL A 153 2.95 -14.30 8.13
N PRO A 154 3.27 -15.13 9.13
CA PRO A 154 3.91 -16.43 8.91
C PRO A 154 3.05 -17.34 8.05
N GLY A 155 3.67 -18.05 7.10
CA GLY A 155 2.97 -18.97 6.19
C GLY A 155 2.10 -18.31 5.12
N ALA A 156 1.82 -17.02 5.20
CA ALA A 156 1.04 -16.32 4.19
C ALA A 156 1.89 -16.08 2.93
N GLY A 157 1.27 -16.26 1.76
CA GLY A 157 1.84 -15.85 0.48
C GLY A 157 1.61 -14.36 0.19
N HIS A 158 1.81 -13.98 -1.07
CA HIS A 158 1.67 -12.59 -1.53
C HIS A 158 0.28 -11.97 -1.29
N ARG A 159 -0.76 -12.77 -1.10
CA ARG A 159 -2.13 -12.28 -0.79
C ARG A 159 -2.34 -11.93 0.69
N LEU A 160 -1.38 -12.27 1.57
CA LEU A 160 -1.47 -12.13 3.02
C LEU A 160 -2.61 -12.98 3.63
N THR A 161 -2.88 -14.12 3.00
CA THR A 161 -3.77 -15.16 3.53
C THR A 161 -2.94 -16.40 3.84
N ILE A 162 -3.25 -17.05 4.95
CA ILE A 162 -2.60 -18.29 5.38
C ILE A 162 -3.43 -19.45 4.82
N PRO A 163 -2.85 -20.34 4.00
CA PRO A 163 -3.57 -21.50 3.48
C PRO A 163 -4.15 -22.34 4.64
N ASP A 164 -5.37 -22.79 4.47
CA ASP A 164 -6.08 -23.68 5.38
C ASP A 164 -6.28 -23.15 6.83
N ASP A 165 -5.99 -21.86 7.06
CA ASP A 165 -6.20 -21.21 8.36
C ASP A 165 -6.88 -19.84 8.19
N ALA A 166 -8.21 -19.89 8.04
CA ALA A 166 -9.03 -18.69 7.87
C ALA A 166 -9.01 -17.81 9.14
N ALA A 167 -9.01 -18.44 10.33
CA ALA A 167 -9.03 -17.70 11.59
C ALA A 167 -7.74 -16.89 11.80
N ALA A 168 -6.58 -17.50 11.55
CA ALA A 168 -5.31 -16.77 11.60
C ALA A 168 -5.25 -15.68 10.53
N SER A 169 -5.77 -15.94 9.32
CA SER A 169 -5.84 -14.94 8.25
C SER A 169 -6.67 -13.72 8.67
N GLU A 170 -7.81 -13.92 9.32
CA GLU A 170 -8.67 -12.84 9.85
C GLU A 170 -7.98 -12.07 10.99
N GLU A 171 -7.31 -12.76 11.89
CA GLU A 171 -6.56 -12.12 12.98
C GLU A 171 -5.45 -11.20 12.44
N TYR A 172 -4.66 -11.69 11.46
CA TYR A 172 -3.63 -10.85 10.84
C TYR A 172 -4.23 -9.71 10.04
N ALA A 173 -5.35 -9.92 9.32
CA ALA A 173 -6.05 -8.85 8.63
C ALA A 173 -6.47 -7.74 9.60
N ARG A 174 -6.99 -8.07 10.78
CA ARG A 174 -7.32 -7.10 11.84
C ARG A 174 -6.08 -6.34 12.30
N LYS A 175 -4.97 -7.03 12.62
CA LYS A 175 -3.70 -6.40 13.01
C LYS A 175 -3.19 -5.43 11.94
N ILE A 176 -3.24 -5.84 10.67
CA ILE A 176 -2.83 -4.99 9.53
C ILE A 176 -3.70 -3.73 9.46
N LEU A 177 -5.01 -3.87 9.59
CA LEU A 177 -5.92 -2.72 9.55
C LEU A 177 -5.76 -1.77 10.74
N GLU A 178 -5.35 -2.29 11.90
CA GLU A 178 -5.01 -1.46 13.06
C GLU A 178 -3.77 -0.59 12.80
N MET A 179 -2.81 -1.06 12.00
CA MET A 179 -1.62 -0.29 11.60
C MET A 179 -1.95 0.96 10.77
N LEU A 180 -3.13 1.04 10.15
CA LEU A 180 -3.56 2.26 9.44
C LEU A 180 -3.67 3.47 10.37
N ALA A 181 -3.85 3.26 11.69
CA ALA A 181 -3.92 4.32 12.71
C ALA A 181 -4.82 5.49 12.27
N LEU A 182 -6.04 5.16 11.82
CA LEU A 182 -7.05 6.13 11.40
C LEU A 182 -7.79 6.66 12.64
N PHE A 183 -7.82 7.98 12.81
CA PHE A 183 -8.37 8.66 13.98
C PHE A 183 -9.55 9.55 13.63
#